data_95413c6b9a8092ef8b743e7fbb709669
#
_entry.id   95413c6b9a8092ef8b743e7fbb709669
#
_cell.length_a   1.000
_cell.length_b   1.000
_cell.length_c   1.000
_cell.angle_alpha   90.00
_cell.angle_beta   90.00
_cell.angle_gamma   90.00
#
_symmetry.space_group_name_H-M   'P 1'
#
loop_
_entity.id
_entity.type
_entity.pdbx_description
1 polymer ?
#
loop_
_entity_poly.entity_id
_entity_poly.type
_entity_poly.pdbx_seq_one_letter_code
_entity_poly.pdbx_strand_id
1 'polypeptide(L)'
;MKPKKKDIRALTKEQLRDFFVANGDKAFRGNQVYEWLWGKVVHSFEDMTNISLETRTMLQENFVINHIEVDSMQRSKDGTIKNGIRLHDGLIVESVLIPTEKRTTACVSSQVGCSLDCRFCATSRLKRMRNLNPDEIYDQVVAIDKQSQLYHNHRLTNIVFMGMGEPLMNYNNVIKSIDKITSSEGLGMSSKRITVSTSGVPKIIKKMADDQVKFNLAVSLHSAIDKVRTSIMPFNETFPLHDLAESLIYWYEKTQRHVTYEYVVWDGINDKKEDIKALINFCKHIPCKVNLIEYNPIDDGEFQQASSRAIDNYISNLEMHDIVVNVRRSRGKDIDAACGQLANKS
;
A
#
# COMPACT_ATOMS: atom_id res chain seq x y z
N MET A 1 -16.44 20.82 26.99
CA MET A 1 -16.40 20.17 25.65
C MET A 1 -17.00 18.77 25.79
N LYS A 2 -17.95 18.39 24.95
CA LYS A 2 -18.42 17.00 24.93
C LYS A 2 -17.22 16.09 24.52
N PRO A 3 -17.04 14.93 25.18
CA PRO A 3 -15.96 14.02 24.79
C PRO A 3 -16.10 13.64 23.30
N LYS A 4 -14.99 13.61 22.58
CA LYS A 4 -14.99 13.20 21.15
C LYS A 4 -15.46 11.76 21.07
N LYS A 5 -16.56 11.51 20.35
CA LYS A 5 -17.09 10.16 20.16
C LYS A 5 -16.07 9.26 19.46
N LYS A 6 -16.03 8.00 19.84
CA LYS A 6 -15.16 7.00 19.23
C LYS A 6 -15.73 6.58 17.85
N ASP A 7 -14.84 6.34 16.90
CA ASP A 7 -15.25 5.70 15.65
C ASP A 7 -15.71 4.26 15.92
N ILE A 8 -16.92 3.93 15.49
CA ILE A 8 -17.49 2.59 15.66
C ILE A 8 -16.67 1.52 14.90
N ARG A 9 -16.01 1.88 13.79
CA ARG A 9 -15.16 0.99 12.99
C ARG A 9 -13.88 0.58 13.70
N ALA A 10 -13.52 1.26 14.79
CA ALA A 10 -12.42 0.85 15.67
C ALA A 10 -12.77 -0.34 16.59
N LEU A 11 -14.06 -0.73 16.65
CA LEU A 11 -14.51 -1.87 17.44
C LEU A 11 -14.37 -3.17 16.64
N THR A 12 -14.02 -4.25 17.35
CA THR A 12 -14.12 -5.60 16.79
C THR A 12 -15.59 -6.05 16.73
N LYS A 13 -15.85 -7.12 15.99
CA LYS A 13 -17.21 -7.69 15.91
C LYS A 13 -17.71 -8.15 17.28
N GLU A 14 -16.83 -8.73 18.10
CA GLU A 14 -17.13 -9.12 19.49
C GLU A 14 -17.45 -7.91 20.35
N GLN A 15 -16.65 -6.86 20.28
CA GLN A 15 -16.90 -5.62 21.03
C GLN A 15 -18.23 -4.96 20.64
N LEU A 16 -18.63 -5.03 19.37
CA LEU A 16 -19.96 -4.57 18.95
C LEU A 16 -21.09 -5.43 19.56
N ARG A 17 -20.92 -6.74 19.57
CA ARG A 17 -21.88 -7.65 20.22
C ARG A 17 -22.03 -7.36 21.71
N ASP A 18 -20.89 -7.19 22.40
CA ASP A 18 -20.86 -6.88 23.85
C ASP A 18 -21.50 -5.53 24.14
N PHE A 19 -21.29 -4.53 23.27
CA PHE A 19 -21.94 -3.22 23.39
C PHE A 19 -23.46 -3.34 23.36
N PHE A 20 -24.02 -4.13 22.43
CA PHE A 20 -25.46 -4.34 22.36
C PHE A 20 -26.02 -5.06 23.59
N VAL A 21 -25.34 -6.11 24.05
CA VAL A 21 -25.74 -6.84 25.26
C VAL A 21 -25.74 -5.92 26.49
N ALA A 22 -24.67 -5.09 26.64
CA ALA A 22 -24.56 -4.12 27.74
C ALA A 22 -25.65 -3.05 27.73
N ASN A 23 -26.26 -2.77 26.56
CA ASN A 23 -27.37 -1.82 26.41
C ASN A 23 -28.76 -2.52 26.34
N GLY A 24 -28.86 -3.78 26.77
CA GLY A 24 -30.13 -4.51 26.85
C GLY A 24 -30.67 -5.04 25.52
N ASP A 25 -29.85 -5.03 24.44
CA ASP A 25 -30.23 -5.56 23.13
C ASP A 25 -29.52 -6.89 22.85
N LYS A 26 -29.86 -7.55 21.77
CA LYS A 26 -29.36 -8.88 21.41
C LYS A 26 -27.99 -8.79 20.70
N ALA A 27 -27.05 -9.67 21.02
CA ALA A 27 -25.72 -9.74 20.47
C ALA A 27 -25.67 -9.77 18.92
N PHE A 28 -26.67 -10.39 18.24
CA PHE A 28 -26.70 -10.46 16.79
C PHE A 28 -26.83 -9.08 16.11
N ARG A 29 -27.31 -8.05 16.81
CA ARG A 29 -27.35 -6.67 16.31
C ARG A 29 -25.93 -6.16 16.01
N GLY A 30 -24.94 -6.54 16.83
CA GLY A 30 -23.54 -6.25 16.56
C GLY A 30 -23.06 -6.81 15.21
N ASN A 31 -23.53 -8.02 14.84
CA ASN A 31 -23.20 -8.60 13.53
C ASN A 31 -23.86 -7.83 12.38
N GLN A 32 -25.13 -7.41 12.54
CA GLN A 32 -25.83 -6.62 11.53
C GLN A 32 -25.14 -5.26 11.31
N VAL A 33 -24.79 -4.56 12.39
CA VAL A 33 -24.06 -3.29 12.29
C VAL A 33 -22.67 -3.48 11.66
N TYR A 34 -21.97 -4.54 12.02
CA TYR A 34 -20.68 -4.86 11.43
C TYR A 34 -20.75 -5.08 9.90
N GLU A 35 -21.80 -5.78 9.42
CA GLU A 35 -22.07 -5.96 7.99
C GLU A 35 -22.32 -4.63 7.27
N TRP A 36 -23.09 -3.71 7.90
CA TRP A 36 -23.30 -2.38 7.36
C TRP A 36 -22.01 -1.59 7.22
N LEU A 37 -21.12 -1.66 8.24
CA LEU A 37 -19.87 -0.91 8.28
C LEU A 37 -18.83 -1.42 7.29
N TRP A 38 -18.68 -2.73 7.11
CA TRP A 38 -17.61 -3.33 6.33
C TRP A 38 -18.06 -3.98 5.01
N GLY A 39 -19.25 -4.56 4.97
CA GLY A 39 -19.81 -5.15 3.76
C GLY A 39 -20.49 -4.13 2.85
N LYS A 40 -21.32 -3.25 3.42
CA LYS A 40 -22.06 -2.23 2.66
C LYS A 40 -21.37 -0.87 2.65
N VAL A 41 -20.42 -0.65 3.55
CA VAL A 41 -19.60 0.58 3.65
C VAL A 41 -20.46 1.84 3.72
N VAL A 42 -21.37 1.88 4.71
CA VAL A 42 -22.23 3.04 4.94
C VAL A 42 -21.47 4.18 5.60
N HIS A 43 -21.87 5.40 5.33
CA HIS A 43 -21.26 6.61 5.85
C HIS A 43 -22.07 7.23 7.00
N SER A 44 -23.32 6.78 7.21
CA SER A 44 -24.17 7.24 8.30
C SER A 44 -24.96 6.08 8.93
N PHE A 45 -25.41 6.27 10.17
CA PHE A 45 -26.27 5.29 10.83
C PHE A 45 -27.68 5.27 10.23
N GLU A 46 -28.12 6.35 9.58
CA GLU A 46 -29.40 6.46 8.86
C GLU A 46 -29.48 5.48 7.71
N ASP A 47 -28.34 5.17 7.06
CA ASP A 47 -28.27 4.21 5.95
C ASP A 47 -28.57 2.76 6.36
N MET A 48 -28.51 2.45 7.67
CA MET A 48 -28.73 1.11 8.23
C MET A 48 -30.22 0.75 8.29
N THR A 49 -30.86 0.61 7.14
CA THR A 49 -32.34 0.55 7.00
C THR A 49 -33.02 -0.62 7.70
N ASN A 50 -32.33 -1.73 7.98
CA ASN A 50 -32.85 -2.88 8.73
C ASN A 50 -32.56 -2.82 10.24
N ILE A 51 -32.01 -1.70 10.73
CA ILE A 51 -31.78 -1.40 12.14
C ILE A 51 -32.88 -0.41 12.58
N SER A 52 -33.47 -0.64 13.76
CA SER A 52 -34.56 0.22 14.28
C SER A 52 -34.04 1.66 14.49
N LEU A 53 -34.95 2.63 14.42
CA LEU A 53 -34.61 4.05 14.63
C LEU A 53 -34.02 4.26 16.03
N GLU A 54 -34.59 3.62 17.06
CA GLU A 54 -34.10 3.68 18.44
C GLU A 54 -32.64 3.20 18.53
N THR A 55 -32.33 2.06 17.91
CA THR A 55 -30.95 1.51 17.87
C THR A 55 -30.00 2.43 17.10
N ARG A 56 -30.43 3.02 15.98
CA ARG A 56 -29.60 3.97 15.21
C ARG A 56 -29.33 5.23 16.04
N THR A 57 -30.31 5.75 16.78
CA THR A 57 -30.14 6.89 17.69
C THR A 57 -29.13 6.56 18.80
N MET A 58 -29.26 5.39 19.43
CA MET A 58 -28.30 4.93 20.45
C MET A 58 -26.87 4.85 19.89
N LEU A 59 -26.70 4.34 18.67
CA LEU A 59 -25.38 4.29 18.01
C LEU A 59 -24.82 5.69 17.75
N GLN A 60 -25.64 6.63 17.27
CA GLN A 60 -25.27 8.02 17.03
C GLN A 60 -24.89 8.76 18.34
N GLU A 61 -25.53 8.43 19.44
CA GLU A 61 -25.20 9.03 20.76
C GLU A 61 -23.82 8.59 21.24
N ASN A 62 -23.42 7.35 20.97
CA ASN A 62 -22.18 6.74 21.47
C ASN A 62 -20.99 6.83 20.49
N PHE A 63 -21.24 6.82 19.17
CA PHE A 63 -20.23 6.67 18.15
C PHE A 63 -20.33 7.69 17.02
N VAL A 64 -19.29 7.69 16.17
CA VAL A 64 -19.26 8.30 14.84
C VAL A 64 -18.85 7.24 13.84
N ILE A 65 -19.17 7.45 12.55
CA ILE A 65 -18.60 6.71 11.43
C ILE A 65 -17.69 7.70 10.69
N ASN A 66 -16.37 7.54 10.84
CA ASN A 66 -15.44 8.29 10.02
C ASN A 66 -15.42 7.64 8.62
N HIS A 67 -15.40 8.44 7.59
CA HIS A 67 -15.30 8.00 6.20
C HIS A 67 -14.32 8.89 5.43
N ILE A 68 -13.89 8.41 4.28
CA ILE A 68 -13.08 9.19 3.35
C ILE A 68 -13.98 9.82 2.28
N GLU A 69 -13.50 10.89 1.67
CA GLU A 69 -14.14 11.52 0.52
C GLU A 69 -13.15 11.60 -0.65
N VAL A 70 -13.61 11.30 -1.86
CA VAL A 70 -12.84 11.58 -3.07
C VAL A 70 -12.96 13.07 -3.36
N ASP A 71 -11.97 13.84 -2.93
CA ASP A 71 -11.94 15.29 -3.02
C ASP A 71 -11.58 15.77 -4.42
N SER A 72 -10.66 15.04 -5.09
CA SER A 72 -10.27 15.32 -6.46
C SER A 72 -10.03 14.03 -7.24
N MET A 73 -10.23 14.08 -8.55
CA MET A 73 -10.02 12.96 -9.44
C MET A 73 -9.39 13.45 -10.75
N GLN A 74 -8.22 12.90 -11.09
CA GLN A 74 -7.54 13.15 -12.35
C GLN A 74 -7.51 11.88 -13.17
N ARG A 75 -7.79 11.96 -14.47
CA ARG A 75 -7.82 10.81 -15.38
C ARG A 75 -6.78 10.98 -16.49
N SER A 76 -5.86 10.04 -16.56
CA SER A 76 -4.85 9.93 -17.59
C SER A 76 -5.44 9.44 -18.91
N LYS A 77 -4.74 9.77 -20.01
CA LYS A 77 -5.06 9.24 -21.36
C LYS A 77 -4.96 7.72 -21.45
N ASP A 78 -4.15 7.09 -20.60
CA ASP A 78 -4.00 5.63 -20.55
C ASP A 78 -5.05 4.92 -19.67
N GLY A 79 -6.03 5.68 -19.15
CA GLY A 79 -7.11 5.21 -18.31
C GLY A 79 -6.80 5.15 -16.81
N THR A 80 -5.57 5.46 -16.39
CA THR A 80 -5.19 5.57 -14.98
C THR A 80 -5.99 6.69 -14.32
N ILE A 81 -6.44 6.49 -13.07
CA ILE A 81 -7.16 7.50 -12.29
C ILE A 81 -6.40 7.73 -10.99
N LYS A 82 -6.00 8.98 -10.76
CA LYS A 82 -5.45 9.43 -9.47
C LYS A 82 -6.54 10.14 -8.68
N ASN A 83 -6.69 9.77 -7.42
CA ASN A 83 -7.64 10.34 -6.49
C ASN A 83 -6.91 11.07 -5.37
N GLY A 84 -7.29 12.32 -5.11
CA GLY A 84 -7.05 12.98 -3.83
C GLY A 84 -8.14 12.56 -2.85
N ILE A 85 -7.74 11.92 -1.77
CA ILE A 85 -8.63 11.37 -0.74
C ILE A 85 -8.56 12.23 0.49
N ARG A 86 -9.65 12.91 0.83
CA ARG A 86 -9.81 13.66 2.07
C ARG A 86 -10.21 12.73 3.21
N LEU A 87 -9.44 12.76 4.29
CA LEU A 87 -9.68 12.00 5.51
C LEU A 87 -10.58 12.79 6.47
N HIS A 88 -11.14 12.12 7.47
CA HIS A 88 -12.06 12.72 8.45
C HIS A 88 -11.49 13.91 9.25
N ASP A 89 -10.18 14.05 9.31
CA ASP A 89 -9.46 15.14 9.98
C ASP A 89 -9.00 16.25 9.01
N GLY A 90 -9.44 16.18 7.73
CA GLY A 90 -9.11 17.13 6.68
C GLY A 90 -7.75 16.91 6.00
N LEU A 91 -6.95 15.94 6.47
CA LEU A 91 -5.71 15.57 5.79
C LEU A 91 -6.02 14.86 4.46
N ILE A 92 -5.09 14.96 3.51
CA ILE A 92 -5.25 14.36 2.17
C ILE A 92 -4.17 13.31 1.94
N VAL A 93 -4.56 12.21 1.31
CA VAL A 93 -3.66 11.23 0.72
C VAL A 93 -4.09 10.93 -0.71
N GLU A 94 -3.17 10.42 -1.52
CA GLU A 94 -3.48 10.03 -2.89
C GLU A 94 -3.56 8.52 -3.04
N SER A 95 -4.44 8.07 -3.93
CA SER A 95 -4.56 6.67 -4.33
C SER A 95 -4.77 6.58 -5.84
N VAL A 96 -4.43 5.43 -6.45
CA VAL A 96 -4.44 5.32 -7.91
C VAL A 96 -5.13 4.03 -8.36
N LEU A 97 -6.06 4.15 -9.33
CA LEU A 97 -6.55 3.03 -10.12
C LEU A 97 -5.68 2.87 -11.37
N ILE A 98 -5.05 1.73 -11.53
CA ILE A 98 -4.15 1.41 -12.65
C ILE A 98 -4.76 0.30 -13.49
N PRO A 99 -5.38 0.62 -14.65
CA PRO A 99 -5.95 -0.37 -15.55
C PRO A 99 -4.90 -0.94 -16.49
N THR A 100 -5.07 -2.20 -16.85
CA THR A 100 -4.41 -2.86 -17.98
C THR A 100 -5.45 -3.71 -18.69
N GLU A 101 -5.14 -4.29 -19.86
CA GLU A 101 -6.06 -5.17 -20.58
C GLU A 101 -6.62 -6.32 -19.73
N LYS A 102 -5.82 -6.86 -18.82
CA LYS A 102 -6.17 -8.07 -18.05
C LYS A 102 -6.36 -7.82 -16.56
N ARG A 103 -6.03 -6.61 -16.05
CA ARG A 103 -6.02 -6.32 -14.62
C ARG A 103 -6.39 -4.87 -14.35
N THR A 104 -7.09 -4.65 -13.24
CA THR A 104 -7.17 -3.35 -12.60
C THR A 104 -6.55 -3.46 -11.21
N THR A 105 -5.65 -2.56 -10.92
CA THR A 105 -4.88 -2.55 -9.67
C THR A 105 -5.19 -1.28 -8.89
N ALA A 106 -5.54 -1.43 -7.61
CA ALA A 106 -5.57 -0.31 -6.68
C ALA A 106 -4.17 -0.12 -6.07
N CYS A 107 -3.60 1.07 -6.23
CA CYS A 107 -2.42 1.52 -5.50
C CYS A 107 -2.91 2.39 -4.33
N VAL A 108 -2.69 1.94 -3.10
CA VAL A 108 -3.22 2.57 -1.89
C VAL A 108 -2.12 3.08 -0.98
N SER A 109 -2.45 4.15 -0.25
CA SER A 109 -1.58 4.79 0.73
C SER A 109 -1.75 4.18 2.10
N SER A 110 -0.68 4.22 2.91
CA SER A 110 -0.65 3.71 4.28
C SER A 110 -0.38 4.78 5.34
N GLN A 111 0.12 5.95 4.94
CA GLN A 111 0.43 7.07 5.83
C GLN A 111 0.10 8.39 5.15
N VAL A 112 -0.11 9.44 5.93
CA VAL A 112 -0.11 10.82 5.46
C VAL A 112 1.33 11.34 5.50
N GLY A 113 1.94 11.48 4.31
CA GLY A 113 3.37 11.74 4.16
C GLY A 113 4.24 10.50 4.46
N CYS A 114 5.56 10.68 4.48
CA CYS A 114 6.53 9.62 4.76
C CYS A 114 7.72 10.17 5.53
N SER A 115 8.39 9.32 6.31
CA SER A 115 9.56 9.71 7.12
C SER A 115 10.86 9.03 6.68
N LEU A 116 10.87 8.35 5.53
CA LEU A 116 12.05 7.57 5.11
C LEU A 116 13.04 8.34 4.23
N ASP A 117 12.74 9.58 3.90
CA ASP A 117 13.61 10.52 3.16
C ASP A 117 14.21 9.97 1.85
N CYS A 118 13.47 9.08 1.14
CA CYS A 118 13.88 8.58 -0.17
C CYS A 118 13.95 9.75 -1.16
N ARG A 119 15.14 10.06 -1.69
CA ARG A 119 15.40 11.27 -2.47
C ARG A 119 14.68 11.32 -3.81
N PHE A 120 14.32 10.16 -4.35
CA PHE A 120 13.59 10.00 -5.61
C PHE A 120 12.07 9.97 -5.48
N CYS A 121 11.52 10.18 -4.27
CA CYS A 121 10.09 10.05 -3.98
C CYS A 121 9.49 11.38 -3.51
N ALA A 122 8.48 11.88 -4.21
CA ALA A 122 7.80 13.12 -3.85
C ALA A 122 7.09 13.05 -2.48
N THR A 123 6.56 11.88 -2.11
CA THR A 123 5.93 11.68 -0.80
C THR A 123 6.89 11.89 0.37
N SER A 124 8.18 11.58 0.21
CA SER A 124 9.18 11.76 1.27
C SER A 124 9.45 13.22 1.61
N ARG A 125 9.10 14.14 0.70
CA ARG A 125 9.18 15.59 0.93
C ARG A 125 8.03 16.14 1.75
N LEU A 126 6.96 15.37 1.88
CA LEU A 126 5.84 15.69 2.74
C LEU A 126 6.14 15.22 4.16
N LYS A 127 6.04 16.14 5.14
CA LYS A 127 6.15 15.77 6.53
C LYS A 127 5.15 14.66 6.84
N ARG A 128 5.62 13.55 7.43
CA ARG A 128 4.72 12.51 7.94
C ARG A 128 3.88 13.07 9.08
N MET A 129 2.57 13.08 8.90
CA MET A 129 1.61 13.55 9.91
C MET A 129 1.14 12.42 10.81
N ARG A 130 0.66 11.32 10.22
CA ARG A 130 0.19 10.14 10.94
C ARG A 130 0.09 8.88 10.07
N ASN A 131 -0.09 7.77 10.73
CA ASN A 131 -0.50 6.54 10.09
C ASN A 131 -1.98 6.61 9.69
N LEU A 132 -2.37 5.92 8.61
CA LEU A 132 -3.78 5.70 8.28
C LEU A 132 -4.37 4.61 9.17
N ASN A 133 -5.63 4.77 9.51
CA ASN A 133 -6.43 3.75 10.19
C ASN A 133 -6.83 2.61 9.23
N PRO A 134 -7.19 1.43 9.73
CA PRO A 134 -7.60 0.30 8.88
C PRO A 134 -8.78 0.61 7.97
N ASP A 135 -9.74 1.37 8.45
CA ASP A 135 -10.93 1.83 7.71
C ASP A 135 -10.56 2.80 6.59
N GLU A 136 -9.66 3.77 6.84
CA GLU A 136 -9.18 4.70 5.82
C GLU A 136 -8.44 3.99 4.67
N ILE A 137 -7.69 2.92 4.98
CA ILE A 137 -7.03 2.09 3.97
C ILE A 137 -8.08 1.26 3.20
N TYR A 138 -9.03 0.63 3.91
CA TYR A 138 -10.09 -0.16 3.32
C TYR A 138 -10.96 0.66 2.38
N ASP A 139 -11.35 1.86 2.79
CA ASP A 139 -12.22 2.76 2.01
C ASP A 139 -11.55 3.24 0.72
N GLN A 140 -10.22 3.43 0.69
CA GLN A 140 -9.50 3.69 -0.55
C GLN A 140 -9.73 2.56 -1.57
N VAL A 141 -9.62 1.30 -1.11
CA VAL A 141 -9.84 0.13 -1.98
C VAL A 141 -11.28 0.10 -2.50
N VAL A 142 -12.27 0.35 -1.61
CA VAL A 142 -13.69 0.38 -1.99
C VAL A 142 -13.99 1.48 -3.00
N ALA A 143 -13.45 2.68 -2.80
CA ALA A 143 -13.62 3.79 -3.72
C ALA A 143 -13.06 3.45 -5.11
N ILE A 144 -11.85 2.86 -5.16
CA ILE A 144 -11.22 2.46 -6.41
C ILE A 144 -11.94 1.27 -7.05
N ASP A 145 -12.49 0.31 -6.28
CA ASP A 145 -13.30 -0.79 -6.84
C ASP A 145 -14.57 -0.27 -7.51
N LYS A 146 -15.25 0.72 -6.91
CA LYS A 146 -16.40 1.41 -7.52
C LYS A 146 -16.01 2.10 -8.83
N GLN A 147 -14.85 2.78 -8.87
CA GLN A 147 -14.33 3.40 -10.09
C GLN A 147 -13.97 2.36 -11.16
N SER A 148 -13.37 1.23 -10.76
CA SER A 148 -13.06 0.12 -11.67
C SER A 148 -14.32 -0.43 -12.34
N GLN A 149 -15.38 -0.63 -11.58
CA GLN A 149 -16.67 -1.06 -12.11
C GLN A 149 -17.28 0.00 -13.05
N LEU A 150 -17.22 1.27 -12.67
CA LEU A 150 -17.83 2.36 -13.43
C LEU A 150 -17.11 2.63 -14.76
N TYR A 151 -15.78 2.65 -14.76
CA TYR A 151 -14.98 3.07 -15.92
C TYR A 151 -14.39 1.92 -16.73
N HIS A 152 -14.32 0.71 -16.16
CA HIS A 152 -13.70 -0.45 -16.79
C HIS A 152 -14.60 -1.70 -16.83
N ASN A 153 -15.86 -1.61 -16.33
CA ASN A 153 -16.86 -2.69 -16.29
C ASN A 153 -16.43 -3.98 -15.58
N HIS A 154 -15.47 -3.92 -14.67
CA HIS A 154 -15.08 -5.07 -13.85
C HIS A 154 -14.52 -4.64 -12.49
N ARG A 155 -14.56 -5.55 -11.54
CA ARG A 155 -14.03 -5.33 -10.19
C ARG A 155 -12.50 -5.29 -10.18
N LEU A 156 -11.95 -4.73 -9.10
CA LEU A 156 -10.51 -4.78 -8.85
C LEU A 156 -10.00 -6.23 -8.87
N THR A 157 -8.85 -6.41 -9.50
CA THR A 157 -8.16 -7.70 -9.54
C THR A 157 -6.97 -7.77 -8.60
N ASN A 158 -6.33 -6.65 -8.30
CA ASN A 158 -5.11 -6.59 -7.50
C ASN A 158 -5.07 -5.32 -6.62
N ILE A 159 -4.34 -5.41 -5.52
CA ILE A 159 -4.04 -4.26 -4.65
C ILE A 159 -2.53 -4.23 -4.41
N VAL A 160 -1.94 -3.03 -4.46
CA VAL A 160 -0.56 -2.78 -4.09
C VAL A 160 -0.47 -1.66 -3.06
N PHE A 161 0.24 -1.89 -1.98
CA PHE A 161 0.59 -0.88 -0.99
C PHE A 161 1.89 -0.20 -1.46
N MET A 162 1.75 0.66 -2.47
CA MET A 162 2.85 1.40 -3.12
C MET A 162 2.51 2.89 -3.28
N GLY A 163 1.49 3.37 -2.56
CA GLY A 163 1.13 4.78 -2.48
C GLY A 163 1.98 5.53 -1.46
N MET A 164 1.37 6.48 -0.77
CA MET A 164 2.07 7.32 0.20
C MET A 164 2.37 6.55 1.50
N GLY A 165 3.61 6.71 2.01
CA GLY A 165 4.06 6.15 3.28
C GLY A 165 4.75 4.79 3.17
N GLU A 166 5.38 4.37 4.29
CA GLU A 166 5.99 3.05 4.45
C GLU A 166 5.00 2.11 5.16
N PRO A 167 4.48 1.08 4.48
CA PRO A 167 3.47 0.19 5.08
C PRO A 167 3.94 -0.53 6.35
N LEU A 168 5.22 -0.91 6.43
CA LEU A 168 5.73 -1.61 7.59
C LEU A 168 5.88 -0.70 8.82
N MET A 169 5.95 0.63 8.64
CA MET A 169 5.87 1.59 9.76
C MET A 169 4.42 1.80 10.24
N ASN A 170 3.44 1.26 9.53
CA ASN A 170 2.02 1.20 9.91
C ASN A 170 1.50 -0.25 9.94
N TYR A 171 2.37 -1.20 10.24
CA TYR A 171 2.13 -2.62 10.08
C TYR A 171 0.78 -3.11 10.64
N ASN A 172 0.48 -2.79 11.89
CA ASN A 172 -0.73 -3.27 12.55
C ASN A 172 -2.03 -2.82 11.86
N ASN A 173 -2.10 -1.58 11.36
CA ASN A 173 -3.27 -1.09 10.64
C ASN A 173 -3.35 -1.66 9.22
N VAL A 174 -2.19 -1.84 8.56
CA VAL A 174 -2.11 -2.48 7.25
C VAL A 174 -2.63 -3.93 7.34
N ILE A 175 -2.19 -4.71 8.32
CA ILE A 175 -2.71 -6.09 8.52
C ILE A 175 -4.21 -6.09 8.76
N LYS A 176 -4.71 -5.26 9.68
CA LYS A 176 -6.16 -5.17 9.94
C LYS A 176 -6.96 -4.78 8.69
N SER A 177 -6.44 -3.88 7.85
CA SER A 177 -7.10 -3.54 6.59
C SER A 177 -7.10 -4.71 5.60
N ILE A 178 -5.98 -5.44 5.49
CA ILE A 178 -5.88 -6.63 4.63
C ILE A 178 -6.84 -7.73 5.13
N ASP A 179 -6.98 -7.93 6.43
CA ASP A 179 -7.96 -8.87 6.99
C ASP A 179 -9.39 -8.50 6.58
N LYS A 180 -9.74 -7.21 6.59
CA LYS A 180 -11.06 -6.74 6.09
C LYS A 180 -11.21 -6.95 4.59
N ILE A 181 -10.19 -6.62 3.80
CA ILE A 181 -10.19 -6.79 2.34
C ILE A 181 -10.36 -8.27 1.95
N THR A 182 -9.73 -9.17 2.70
CA THR A 182 -9.75 -10.62 2.38
C THR A 182 -10.93 -11.37 3.00
N SER A 183 -11.57 -10.81 4.03
CA SER A 183 -12.72 -11.40 4.70
C SER A 183 -13.93 -11.52 3.75
N SER A 184 -14.69 -12.60 3.90
CA SER A 184 -16.00 -12.78 3.24
C SER A 184 -17.04 -11.74 3.68
N GLU A 185 -16.87 -11.12 4.84
CA GLU A 185 -17.70 -10.01 5.37
C GLU A 185 -17.23 -8.63 4.85
N GLY A 186 -16.14 -8.59 4.08
CA GLY A 186 -15.63 -7.40 3.40
C GLY A 186 -15.64 -7.60 1.89
N LEU A 187 -14.46 -7.41 1.23
CA LEU A 187 -14.38 -7.52 -0.23
C LEU A 187 -14.19 -8.95 -0.75
N GLY A 188 -13.82 -9.90 0.11
CA GLY A 188 -13.59 -11.30 -0.25
C GLY A 188 -12.41 -11.51 -1.23
N MET A 189 -11.47 -10.58 -1.30
CA MET A 189 -10.34 -10.66 -2.23
C MET A 189 -9.31 -11.68 -1.74
N SER A 190 -8.75 -12.48 -2.65
CA SER A 190 -7.65 -13.40 -2.31
C SER A 190 -6.40 -12.63 -1.90
N SER A 191 -5.78 -13.01 -0.79
CA SER A 191 -4.51 -12.44 -0.32
C SER A 191 -3.36 -12.54 -1.33
N LYS A 192 -3.40 -13.53 -2.24
CA LYS A 192 -2.45 -13.67 -3.37
C LYS A 192 -2.53 -12.52 -4.38
N ARG A 193 -3.61 -11.73 -4.35
CA ARG A 193 -3.82 -10.55 -5.20
C ARG A 193 -3.33 -9.25 -4.54
N ILE A 194 -2.84 -9.34 -3.30
CA ILE A 194 -2.34 -8.20 -2.53
C ILE A 194 -0.82 -8.25 -2.48
N THR A 195 -0.17 -7.13 -2.74
CA THR A 195 1.28 -6.95 -2.59
C THR A 195 1.54 -5.79 -1.63
N VAL A 196 2.30 -6.06 -0.58
CA VAL A 196 2.83 -5.02 0.31
C VAL A 196 4.27 -4.76 -0.11
N SER A 197 4.56 -3.52 -0.47
CA SER A 197 5.91 -3.06 -0.78
C SER A 197 6.50 -2.34 0.43
N THR A 198 7.78 -2.54 0.67
CA THR A 198 8.52 -1.91 1.76
C THR A 198 9.90 -1.47 1.29
N SER A 199 10.39 -0.41 1.90
CA SER A 199 11.79 -0.02 1.76
C SER A 199 12.75 -0.94 2.54
N GLY A 200 12.20 -1.84 3.39
CA GLY A 200 12.96 -2.83 4.15
C GLY A 200 13.12 -2.44 5.63
N VAL A 201 12.18 -2.87 6.47
CA VAL A 201 12.24 -2.72 7.93
C VAL A 201 12.47 -4.11 8.54
N PRO A 202 13.72 -4.52 8.84
CA PRO A 202 14.09 -5.92 9.12
C PRO A 202 13.27 -6.55 10.25
N LYS A 203 13.08 -5.82 11.35
CA LYS A 203 12.29 -6.29 12.50
C LYS A 203 10.84 -6.64 12.11
N ILE A 204 10.24 -5.84 11.24
CA ILE A 204 8.85 -6.07 10.83
C ILE A 204 8.76 -7.17 9.76
N ILE A 205 9.77 -7.31 8.89
CA ILE A 205 9.84 -8.45 7.95
C ILE A 205 9.90 -9.77 8.72
N LYS A 206 10.73 -9.86 9.76
CA LYS A 206 10.77 -11.04 10.65
C LYS A 206 9.42 -11.28 11.32
N LYS A 207 8.78 -10.23 11.84
CA LYS A 207 7.43 -10.32 12.42
C LYS A 207 6.38 -10.82 11.42
N MET A 208 6.39 -10.33 10.19
CA MET A 208 5.48 -10.80 9.13
C MET A 208 5.65 -12.30 8.84
N ALA A 209 6.90 -12.79 8.91
CA ALA A 209 7.20 -14.22 8.77
C ALA A 209 6.60 -15.03 9.93
N ASP A 210 6.72 -14.55 11.16
CA ASP A 210 6.14 -15.17 12.35
C ASP A 210 4.61 -15.15 12.33
N ASP A 211 4.01 -14.03 11.89
CA ASP A 211 2.56 -13.87 11.71
C ASP A 211 2.01 -14.69 10.52
N GLN A 212 2.85 -15.37 9.74
CA GLN A 212 2.47 -16.23 8.59
C GLN A 212 1.56 -15.51 7.58
N VAL A 213 1.86 -14.25 7.30
CA VAL A 213 1.06 -13.43 6.36
C VAL A 213 0.99 -14.07 4.97
N LYS A 214 -0.14 -13.92 4.28
CA LYS A 214 -0.42 -14.62 3.00
C LYS A 214 -0.38 -13.73 1.76
N PHE A 215 -0.15 -12.43 1.90
CA PHE A 215 0.03 -11.51 0.77
C PHE A 215 1.46 -11.58 0.20
N ASN A 216 1.71 -10.98 -0.95
CA ASN A 216 3.03 -10.93 -1.58
C ASN A 216 3.89 -9.82 -0.96
N LEU A 217 5.18 -10.08 -0.80
CA LEU A 217 6.16 -9.10 -0.35
C LEU A 217 6.95 -8.57 -1.54
N ALA A 218 7.01 -7.24 -1.67
CA ALA A 218 7.93 -6.54 -2.54
C ALA A 218 8.88 -5.68 -1.69
N VAL A 219 10.14 -5.57 -2.13
CA VAL A 219 11.15 -4.74 -1.45
C VAL A 219 11.71 -3.74 -2.44
N SER A 220 11.58 -2.46 -2.11
CA SER A 220 12.23 -1.35 -2.82
C SER A 220 13.72 -1.39 -2.53
N LEU A 221 14.45 -2.17 -3.34
CA LEU A 221 15.89 -2.40 -3.15
C LEU A 221 16.72 -1.26 -3.73
N HIS A 222 16.53 -0.95 -5.01
CA HIS A 222 17.12 0.13 -5.81
C HIS A 222 18.65 0.17 -5.87
N SER A 223 19.36 -0.41 -4.91
CA SER A 223 20.80 -0.73 -4.98
C SER A 223 21.12 -1.87 -4.03
N ALA A 224 22.07 -2.72 -4.43
CA ALA A 224 22.64 -3.79 -3.61
C ALA A 224 24.06 -3.42 -3.12
N ILE A 225 24.42 -2.15 -3.15
CA ILE A 225 25.65 -1.57 -2.60
C ILE A 225 25.24 -0.55 -1.53
N ASP A 226 25.60 -0.79 -0.25
CA ASP A 226 25.16 0.06 0.88
C ASP A 226 25.43 1.55 0.65
N LYS A 227 26.64 1.91 0.21
CA LYS A 227 26.98 3.31 -0.05
C LYS A 227 26.05 3.97 -1.07
N VAL A 228 25.73 3.27 -2.15
CA VAL A 228 24.81 3.76 -3.20
C VAL A 228 23.40 3.80 -2.66
N ARG A 229 22.95 2.74 -1.97
CA ARG A 229 21.61 2.70 -1.40
C ARG A 229 21.39 3.81 -0.38
N THR A 230 22.34 4.06 0.50
CA THR A 230 22.29 5.16 1.48
C THR A 230 22.19 6.52 0.81
N SER A 231 22.91 6.74 -0.30
CA SER A 231 22.86 8.02 -1.03
C SER A 231 21.49 8.33 -1.64
N ILE A 232 20.68 7.32 -1.97
CA ILE A 232 19.31 7.47 -2.54
C ILE A 232 18.20 7.22 -1.51
N MET A 233 18.48 6.43 -0.48
CA MET A 233 17.56 6.03 0.59
C MET A 233 18.28 6.16 1.95
N PRO A 234 18.34 7.35 2.54
CA PRO A 234 19.14 7.61 3.75
C PRO A 234 18.80 6.70 4.93
N PHE A 235 17.56 6.24 5.06
CA PHE A 235 17.18 5.32 6.13
C PHE A 235 17.98 3.99 6.10
N ASN A 236 18.70 3.67 5.01
CA ASN A 236 19.61 2.53 4.90
C ASN A 236 20.74 2.58 5.94
N GLU A 237 21.11 3.76 6.45
CA GLU A 237 22.06 3.88 7.56
C GLU A 237 21.55 3.18 8.82
N THR A 238 20.23 3.23 9.06
CA THR A 238 19.59 2.56 10.20
C THR A 238 19.37 1.08 9.93
N PHE A 239 19.09 0.70 8.67
CA PHE A 239 18.77 -0.66 8.25
C PHE A 239 19.60 -1.04 7.02
N PRO A 240 20.89 -1.40 7.21
CA PRO A 240 21.80 -1.72 6.13
C PRO A 240 21.38 -2.99 5.38
N LEU A 241 21.94 -3.18 4.19
CA LEU A 241 21.62 -4.32 3.33
C LEU A 241 21.87 -5.68 4.00
N HIS A 242 22.85 -5.77 4.90
CA HIS A 242 23.09 -6.99 5.65
C HIS A 242 21.88 -7.39 6.50
N ASP A 243 21.35 -6.46 7.30
CA ASP A 243 20.18 -6.72 8.16
C ASP A 243 18.93 -7.01 7.33
N LEU A 244 18.79 -6.33 6.19
CA LEU A 244 17.73 -6.61 5.23
C LEU A 244 17.85 -8.04 4.70
N ALA A 245 19.03 -8.45 4.23
CA ALA A 245 19.27 -9.80 3.72
C ALA A 245 18.96 -10.87 4.77
N GLU A 246 19.45 -10.72 6.01
CA GLU A 246 19.11 -11.65 7.10
C GLU A 246 17.60 -11.75 7.35
N SER A 247 16.90 -10.63 7.34
CA SER A 247 15.45 -10.63 7.55
C SER A 247 14.69 -11.33 6.42
N LEU A 248 15.18 -11.22 5.18
CA LEU A 248 14.61 -11.88 4.01
C LEU A 248 14.93 -13.37 3.97
N ILE A 249 16.12 -13.78 4.42
CA ILE A 249 16.45 -15.20 4.61
C ILE A 249 15.47 -15.82 5.65
N TYR A 250 15.31 -15.16 6.80
CA TYR A 250 14.35 -15.60 7.82
C TYR A 250 12.91 -15.66 7.28
N TRP A 251 12.48 -14.66 6.49
CA TRP A 251 11.18 -14.66 5.80
C TRP A 251 11.02 -15.90 4.92
N TYR A 252 12.04 -16.22 4.10
CA TYR A 252 11.96 -17.36 3.20
C TYR A 252 11.97 -18.68 3.95
N GLU A 253 12.81 -18.85 4.97
CA GLU A 253 12.84 -20.05 5.81
C GLU A 253 11.47 -20.34 6.46
N LYS A 254 10.79 -19.31 6.94
CA LYS A 254 9.50 -19.45 7.63
C LYS A 254 8.32 -19.62 6.66
N THR A 255 8.32 -18.98 5.52
CA THR A 255 7.14 -18.87 4.67
C THR A 255 7.25 -19.63 3.35
N GLN A 256 8.46 -19.97 2.90
CA GLN A 256 8.80 -20.55 1.59
C GLN A 256 8.28 -19.67 0.42
N ARG A 257 8.18 -18.36 0.62
CA ARG A 257 7.59 -17.42 -0.36
C ARG A 257 8.67 -16.53 -0.96
N HIS A 258 8.62 -16.45 -2.28
CA HIS A 258 9.50 -15.57 -3.05
C HIS A 258 9.25 -14.10 -2.73
N VAL A 259 10.28 -13.29 -2.89
CA VAL A 259 10.21 -11.83 -2.77
C VAL A 259 10.35 -11.21 -4.17
N THR A 260 9.73 -10.04 -4.35
CA THR A 260 9.96 -9.22 -5.55
C THR A 260 10.84 -8.05 -5.16
N TYR A 261 11.98 -7.89 -5.82
CA TYR A 261 12.78 -6.67 -5.70
C TYR A 261 12.31 -5.64 -6.72
N GLU A 262 11.90 -4.48 -6.25
CA GLU A 262 11.61 -3.31 -7.06
C GLU A 262 12.91 -2.52 -7.24
N TYR A 263 13.33 -2.25 -8.48
CA TYR A 263 14.64 -1.71 -8.79
C TYR A 263 14.57 -0.67 -9.91
N VAL A 264 14.86 0.58 -9.60
CA VAL A 264 15.01 1.65 -10.58
C VAL A 264 16.49 1.77 -10.93
N VAL A 265 16.79 1.97 -12.20
CA VAL A 265 18.15 2.23 -12.68
C VAL A 265 18.27 3.69 -13.07
N TRP A 266 19.21 4.41 -12.43
CA TRP A 266 19.49 5.83 -12.70
C TRP A 266 20.85 6.01 -13.36
N ASP A 267 20.89 6.95 -14.30
CA ASP A 267 22.12 7.33 -15.00
C ASP A 267 23.19 7.84 -14.02
N GLY A 268 24.41 7.31 -14.16
CA GLY A 268 25.56 7.69 -13.34
C GLY A 268 25.52 7.28 -11.87
N ILE A 269 24.45 6.63 -11.38
CA ILE A 269 24.28 6.28 -9.97
C ILE A 269 24.45 4.78 -9.75
N ASN A 270 23.59 3.96 -10.38
CA ASN A 270 23.58 2.50 -10.22
C ASN A 270 23.47 1.78 -11.58
N ASP A 271 24.06 2.31 -12.63
CA ASP A 271 24.01 1.81 -14.01
C ASP A 271 25.28 1.09 -14.47
N LYS A 272 26.21 0.82 -13.54
CA LYS A 272 27.52 0.22 -13.82
C LYS A 272 27.49 -1.31 -13.69
N LYS A 273 28.52 -1.97 -14.20
CA LYS A 273 28.70 -3.42 -14.10
C LYS A 273 28.78 -3.93 -12.66
N GLU A 274 29.39 -3.12 -11.78
CA GLU A 274 29.51 -3.42 -10.34
C GLU A 274 28.13 -3.49 -9.67
N ASP A 275 27.20 -2.61 -10.06
CA ASP A 275 25.84 -2.57 -9.54
C ASP A 275 25.05 -3.81 -9.95
N ILE A 276 25.19 -4.23 -11.22
CA ILE A 276 24.59 -5.46 -11.74
C ILE A 276 25.12 -6.68 -10.98
N LYS A 277 26.44 -6.77 -10.80
CA LYS A 277 27.08 -7.86 -10.05
C LYS A 277 26.60 -7.91 -8.59
N ALA A 278 26.50 -6.74 -7.95
CA ALA A 278 26.01 -6.65 -6.58
C ALA A 278 24.56 -7.11 -6.49
N LEU A 279 23.68 -6.70 -7.42
CA LEU A 279 22.28 -7.14 -7.45
C LEU A 279 22.17 -8.65 -7.66
N ILE A 280 22.92 -9.24 -8.59
CA ILE A 280 22.95 -10.69 -8.80
C ILE A 280 23.36 -11.41 -7.51
N ASN A 281 24.37 -10.93 -6.82
CA ASN A 281 24.82 -11.53 -5.55
C ASN A 281 23.75 -11.41 -4.46
N PHE A 282 23.06 -10.27 -4.38
CA PHE A 282 21.98 -10.08 -3.41
C PHE A 282 20.78 -11.02 -3.71
N CYS A 283 20.46 -11.23 -4.97
CA CYS A 283 19.41 -12.14 -5.40
C CYS A 283 19.68 -13.62 -5.05
N LYS A 284 20.93 -14.01 -4.80
CA LYS A 284 21.30 -15.38 -4.40
C LYS A 284 20.91 -15.73 -2.97
N HIS A 285 20.59 -14.75 -2.11
CA HIS A 285 20.22 -15.01 -0.72
C HIS A 285 18.90 -15.80 -0.60
N ILE A 286 17.92 -15.50 -1.47
CA ILE A 286 16.61 -16.16 -1.48
C ILE A 286 16.02 -16.20 -2.89
N PRO A 287 15.11 -17.13 -3.20
CA PRO A 287 14.36 -17.11 -4.44
C PRO A 287 13.58 -15.81 -4.60
N CYS A 288 13.83 -15.12 -5.69
CA CYS A 288 13.25 -13.80 -5.94
C CYS A 288 12.95 -13.58 -7.43
N LYS A 289 12.33 -12.45 -7.72
CA LYS A 289 12.26 -11.86 -9.05
C LYS A 289 12.58 -10.37 -8.94
N VAL A 290 13.03 -9.78 -10.03
CA VAL A 290 13.36 -8.36 -10.12
C VAL A 290 12.37 -7.66 -11.04
N ASN A 291 11.75 -6.59 -10.56
CA ASN A 291 11.03 -5.65 -11.39
C ASN A 291 11.93 -4.44 -11.65
N LEU A 292 12.38 -4.27 -12.87
CA LEU A 292 13.04 -3.03 -13.31
C LEU A 292 11.95 -2.00 -13.56
N ILE A 293 11.97 -0.92 -12.79
CA ILE A 293 10.96 0.14 -12.83
C ILE A 293 11.52 1.32 -13.60
N GLU A 294 10.73 1.88 -14.49
CA GLU A 294 11.02 3.14 -15.14
C GLU A 294 11.03 4.27 -14.09
N TYR A 295 12.07 5.11 -14.11
CA TYR A 295 12.11 6.28 -13.24
C TYR A 295 11.07 7.32 -13.67
N ASN A 296 10.38 7.86 -12.73
CA ASN A 296 9.42 8.95 -12.95
C ASN A 296 9.98 10.20 -12.27
N PRO A 297 10.35 11.23 -13.05
CA PRO A 297 10.89 12.47 -12.50
C PRO A 297 9.95 13.11 -11.48
N ILE A 298 10.53 13.62 -10.43
CA ILE A 298 9.90 14.54 -9.48
C ILE A 298 10.54 15.93 -9.68
N ASP A 299 9.90 16.99 -9.23
CA ASP A 299 10.23 18.40 -9.60
C ASP A 299 11.60 18.92 -9.13
N ASP A 300 12.60 18.08 -8.94
CA ASP A 300 13.92 18.50 -8.44
C ASP A 300 15.09 18.34 -9.41
N GLY A 301 14.88 17.60 -10.50
CA GLY A 301 15.91 17.36 -11.51
C GLY A 301 17.15 16.58 -11.04
N GLU A 302 17.11 16.00 -9.82
CA GLU A 302 18.27 15.35 -9.20
C GLU A 302 18.65 14.03 -9.86
N PHE A 303 17.65 13.30 -10.37
CA PHE A 303 17.82 11.97 -10.94
C PHE A 303 17.45 11.94 -12.41
N GLN A 304 18.14 11.09 -13.17
CA GLN A 304 17.84 10.85 -14.58
C GLN A 304 17.67 9.35 -14.85
N GLN A 305 16.76 9.03 -15.77
CA GLN A 305 16.53 7.67 -16.24
C GLN A 305 17.81 7.15 -16.92
N ALA A 306 18.25 5.95 -16.56
CA ALA A 306 19.36 5.29 -17.25
C ALA A 306 19.02 5.00 -18.73
N SER A 307 20.06 4.89 -19.54
CA SER A 307 19.92 4.58 -20.97
C SER A 307 19.28 3.20 -21.20
N SER A 308 18.60 3.02 -22.32
CA SER A 308 18.05 1.71 -22.72
C SER A 308 19.12 0.62 -22.71
N ARG A 309 20.34 0.95 -23.16
CA ARG A 309 21.47 0.03 -23.12
C ARG A 309 21.83 -0.44 -21.70
N ALA A 310 21.78 0.45 -20.70
CA ALA A 310 22.00 0.08 -19.32
C ALA A 310 20.89 -0.88 -18.81
N ILE A 311 19.63 -0.60 -19.15
CA ILE A 311 18.50 -1.48 -18.81
C ILE A 311 18.63 -2.86 -19.48
N ASP A 312 18.99 -2.91 -20.77
CA ASP A 312 19.21 -4.17 -21.51
C ASP A 312 20.36 -4.99 -20.90
N ASN A 313 21.43 -4.32 -20.43
CA ASN A 313 22.53 -4.98 -19.72
C ASN A 313 22.03 -5.60 -18.40
N TYR A 314 21.17 -4.91 -17.63
CA TYR A 314 20.56 -5.48 -16.43
C TYR A 314 19.74 -6.72 -16.76
N ILE A 315 18.86 -6.63 -17.75
CA ILE A 315 18.00 -7.75 -18.17
C ILE A 315 18.87 -8.96 -18.56
N SER A 316 19.78 -8.78 -19.50
CA SER A 316 20.61 -9.89 -20.04
C SER A 316 21.46 -10.55 -18.94
N ASN A 317 22.06 -9.76 -18.04
CA ASN A 317 22.89 -10.34 -16.96
C ASN A 317 22.07 -11.04 -15.89
N LEU A 318 20.89 -10.53 -15.52
CA LEU A 318 20.02 -11.18 -14.55
C LEU A 318 19.45 -12.49 -15.11
N GLU A 319 19.00 -12.49 -16.38
CA GLU A 319 18.51 -13.69 -17.08
C GLU A 319 19.59 -14.77 -17.23
N MET A 320 20.85 -14.39 -17.53
CA MET A 320 21.99 -15.34 -17.56
C MET A 320 22.26 -16.01 -16.20
N HIS A 321 21.72 -15.48 -15.11
CA HIS A 321 21.83 -16.05 -13.77
C HIS A 321 20.49 -16.62 -13.26
N ASP A 322 19.58 -16.98 -14.16
CA ASP A 322 18.28 -17.58 -13.88
C ASP A 322 17.37 -16.71 -12.97
N ILE A 323 17.59 -15.38 -12.96
CA ILE A 323 16.76 -14.44 -12.20
C ILE A 323 15.66 -13.92 -13.10
N VAL A 324 14.40 -14.15 -12.71
CA VAL A 324 13.24 -13.64 -13.44
C VAL A 324 13.19 -12.13 -13.38
N VAL A 325 13.20 -11.48 -14.55
CA VAL A 325 13.15 -10.01 -14.69
C VAL A 325 11.86 -9.59 -15.38
N ASN A 326 11.22 -8.54 -14.84
CA ASN A 326 10.10 -7.87 -15.50
C ASN A 326 10.41 -6.38 -15.64
N VAL A 327 10.24 -5.82 -16.81
CA VAL A 327 10.29 -4.37 -17.01
C VAL A 327 8.91 -3.78 -16.80
N ARG A 328 8.79 -2.88 -15.81
CA ARG A 328 7.55 -2.19 -15.48
C ARG A 328 7.57 -0.79 -16.06
N ARG A 329 6.75 -0.56 -17.08
CA ARG A 329 6.52 0.77 -17.62
C ARG A 329 5.49 1.51 -16.75
N SER A 330 5.77 2.76 -16.49
CA SER A 330 4.92 3.62 -15.66
C SER A 330 3.65 4.03 -16.40
N ARG A 331 2.57 4.15 -15.66
CA ARG A 331 1.26 4.64 -16.13
C ARG A 331 0.87 5.91 -15.39
N GLY A 332 -0.01 6.71 -15.99
CA GLY A 332 -0.51 7.95 -15.41
C GLY A 332 0.56 9.04 -15.25
N LYS A 333 1.60 9.02 -16.10
CA LYS A 333 2.69 10.02 -16.04
C LYS A 333 2.21 11.44 -16.27
N ASP A 334 1.20 11.63 -17.11
CA ASP A 334 0.61 12.91 -17.48
C ASP A 334 -0.22 13.57 -16.36
N ILE A 335 -0.46 12.83 -15.28
CA ILE A 335 -1.20 13.28 -14.09
C ILE A 335 -0.43 13.06 -12.78
N ASP A 336 0.89 12.87 -12.83
CA ASP A 336 1.74 12.57 -11.66
C ASP A 336 1.21 11.40 -10.81
N ALA A 337 0.73 10.30 -11.47
CA ALA A 337 0.19 9.13 -10.82
C ALA A 337 1.15 7.94 -10.76
N ALA A 338 2.34 8.06 -11.34
CA ALA A 338 3.33 6.99 -11.37
C ALA A 338 4.05 6.83 -10.02
N CYS A 339 4.74 5.69 -9.85
CA CYS A 339 5.47 5.40 -8.61
C CYS A 339 6.45 6.53 -8.26
N GLY A 340 6.43 6.97 -7.00
CA GLY A 340 7.28 8.03 -6.48
C GLY A 340 6.74 9.45 -6.69
N GLN A 341 5.67 9.67 -7.45
CA GLN A 341 5.15 11.00 -7.80
C GLN A 341 4.05 11.54 -6.88
N LEU A 342 3.44 10.70 -6.03
CA LEU A 342 2.33 11.12 -5.17
C LEU A 342 2.81 12.13 -4.12
N ALA A 343 2.20 13.33 -4.12
CA ALA A 343 2.64 14.45 -3.31
C ALA A 343 1.50 15.41 -2.91
N ASN A 344 0.22 14.97 -2.95
CA ASN A 344 -0.95 15.82 -2.68
C ASN A 344 -0.97 17.09 -3.56
N LYS A 345 -0.49 16.99 -4.79
CA LYS A 345 -0.63 18.04 -5.79
C LYS A 345 -2.06 17.98 -6.32
N SER A 346 -2.86 18.96 -5.97
CA SER A 346 -4.22 19.21 -6.50
C SER A 346 -4.17 19.79 -7.90
#